data_4456e3062d10d7e79f7bc9f68e034a37
#
_entry.id   4456e3062d10d7e79f7bc9f68e034a37
#
_cell.length_a   1.000
_cell.length_b   1.000
_cell.length_c   1.000
_cell.angle_alpha   90.00
_cell.angle_beta   90.00
_cell.angle_gamma   90.00
#
_symmetry.space_group_name_H-M   'P 1'
#
loop_
_entity.id
_entity.type
_entity.pdbx_description
1 polymer ?
#
loop_
_entity_poly.entity_id
_entity_poly.type
_entity_poly.pdbx_seq_one_letter_code
_entity_poly.pdbx_strand_id
1 'polypeptide(L)'
;MADTKAKIIYTELLKEDLVVIRLVPVTGMPKYKTGQFLTIGLPVRAENKIVKRAYSIASHAENRDYFEFVIRWVRKPLPGRVTTELFYLSVGDEVLLGDPTGDDLIIEDKYRNGEPDNRRVVCVGGGTGLAPFIAFANHFRDTNDKRQLVVLHGASYVDELSYKRLLTDFENESKERGLDKWNFLYRTAISRPKEYYNRSWNGHTGRVESFFKENAQGISPLDELVGEKVTPENTRIYICGYQGTIDG
;
A
#
# COMPACT_ATOMS: atom_id res chain seq x y z
N MET A 1 -11.15 -21.28 -8.96
CA MET A 1 -10.03 -22.23 -8.87
C MET A 1 -9.88 -22.71 -7.43
N ALA A 2 -9.20 -23.84 -7.19
CA ALA A 2 -9.01 -24.36 -5.83
C ALA A 2 -7.95 -23.53 -5.10
N ASP A 3 -8.13 -23.34 -3.78
CA ASP A 3 -7.14 -22.65 -2.97
C ASP A 3 -5.79 -23.41 -2.98
N THR A 4 -4.71 -22.63 -3.00
CA THR A 4 -3.35 -23.15 -2.93
C THR A 4 -2.81 -22.99 -1.52
N LYS A 5 -2.12 -24.01 -0.99
CA LYS A 5 -1.35 -23.87 0.25
C LYS A 5 -0.15 -22.95 0.02
N ALA A 6 0.16 -22.14 1.02
CA ALA A 6 1.36 -21.32 1.05
C ALA A 6 2.00 -21.35 2.44
N LYS A 7 3.33 -21.25 2.48
CA LYS A 7 4.10 -21.18 3.72
C LYS A 7 4.46 -19.75 4.06
N ILE A 8 4.40 -19.42 5.34
CA ILE A 8 4.98 -18.19 5.88
C ILE A 8 6.50 -18.36 5.90
N ILE A 9 7.21 -17.50 5.17
CA ILE A 9 8.68 -17.48 5.14
C ILE A 9 9.30 -16.33 5.91
N TYR A 10 8.47 -15.34 6.25
CA TYR A 10 8.88 -14.16 7.01
C TYR A 10 7.70 -13.56 7.75
N THR A 11 7.95 -13.07 8.97
CA THR A 11 7.02 -12.27 9.75
C THR A 11 7.79 -11.23 10.56
N GLU A 12 7.27 -10.00 10.58
CA GLU A 12 7.84 -8.88 11.36
C GLU A 12 6.70 -8.06 11.96
N LEU A 13 6.68 -7.96 13.28
CA LEU A 13 5.78 -7.06 13.99
C LEU A 13 6.36 -5.64 13.92
N LEU A 14 5.71 -4.78 13.15
CA LEU A 14 6.03 -3.34 13.11
C LEU A 14 5.46 -2.62 14.35
N LYS A 15 4.35 -3.13 14.85
CA LYS A 15 3.64 -2.69 16.07
C LYS A 15 2.85 -3.88 16.61
N GLU A 16 2.35 -3.81 17.86
CA GLU A 16 1.55 -4.90 18.48
C GLU A 16 0.31 -5.33 17.69
N ASP A 17 -0.18 -4.48 16.79
CA ASP A 17 -1.35 -4.70 15.94
C ASP A 17 -1.06 -4.56 14.43
N LEU A 18 0.23 -4.47 14.04
CA LEU A 18 0.64 -4.28 12.65
C LEU A 18 1.80 -5.22 12.30
N VAL A 19 1.58 -6.10 11.33
CA VAL A 19 2.55 -7.12 10.91
C VAL A 19 2.80 -7.07 9.41
N VAL A 20 4.05 -7.33 9.03
CA VAL A 20 4.44 -7.70 7.66
C VAL A 20 4.61 -9.20 7.61
N ILE A 21 4.03 -9.86 6.60
CA ILE A 21 4.23 -11.30 6.35
C ILE A 21 4.62 -11.53 4.89
N ARG A 22 5.45 -12.56 4.65
CA ARG A 22 5.76 -13.05 3.30
C ARG A 22 5.34 -14.49 3.17
N LEU A 23 4.67 -14.79 2.07
CA LEU A 23 4.09 -16.09 1.77
C LEU A 23 4.64 -16.63 0.45
N VAL A 24 4.97 -17.91 0.42
CA VAL A 24 5.35 -18.61 -0.81
C VAL A 24 4.36 -19.74 -1.08
N PRO A 25 3.63 -19.70 -2.20
CA PRO A 25 2.74 -20.79 -2.60
C PRO A 25 3.52 -22.07 -2.88
N VAL A 26 3.02 -23.22 -2.42
CA VAL A 26 3.67 -24.53 -2.64
C VAL A 26 3.72 -24.93 -4.12
N THR A 27 2.84 -24.35 -4.94
CA THR A 27 2.78 -24.57 -6.40
C THR A 27 3.66 -23.61 -7.20
N GLY A 28 4.45 -22.74 -6.51
CA GLY A 28 5.21 -21.67 -7.11
C GLY A 28 4.39 -20.39 -7.31
N MET A 29 5.09 -19.29 -7.58
CA MET A 29 4.47 -17.97 -7.75
C MET A 29 3.63 -17.89 -9.03
N PRO A 30 2.33 -17.62 -8.95
CA PRO A 30 1.49 -17.41 -10.14
C PRO A 30 1.86 -16.09 -10.83
N LYS A 31 1.42 -15.92 -12.07
CA LYS A 31 1.43 -14.60 -12.72
C LYS A 31 0.34 -13.72 -12.11
N TYR A 32 0.66 -12.46 -11.85
CA TYR A 32 -0.28 -11.46 -11.37
C TYR A 32 0.11 -10.07 -11.86
N LYS A 33 -0.74 -9.08 -11.63
CA LYS A 33 -0.49 -7.68 -11.95
C LYS A 33 -0.24 -6.90 -10.66
N THR A 34 0.72 -6.00 -10.68
CA THR A 34 1.00 -5.09 -9.56
C THR A 34 -0.26 -4.29 -9.21
N GLY A 35 -0.63 -4.31 -7.92
CA GLY A 35 -1.84 -3.68 -7.39
C GLY A 35 -3.01 -4.63 -7.14
N GLN A 36 -2.93 -5.89 -7.60
CA GLN A 36 -3.93 -6.91 -7.28
C GLN A 36 -3.93 -7.29 -5.79
N PHE A 37 -5.00 -7.93 -5.36
CA PHE A 37 -5.14 -8.56 -4.05
C PHE A 37 -5.38 -10.06 -4.20
N LEU A 38 -5.28 -10.79 -3.10
CA LEU A 38 -5.71 -12.19 -3.01
C LEU A 38 -6.40 -12.45 -1.66
N THR A 39 -7.02 -13.61 -1.53
CA THR A 39 -7.60 -14.02 -0.25
C THR A 39 -6.64 -14.91 0.51
N ILE A 40 -6.49 -14.65 1.82
CA ILE A 40 -5.84 -15.54 2.78
C ILE A 40 -6.93 -16.24 3.58
N GLY A 41 -6.88 -17.58 3.61
CA GLY A 41 -7.82 -18.44 4.31
C GLY A 41 -7.14 -19.18 5.47
N LEU A 42 -7.80 -19.18 6.63
CA LEU A 42 -7.36 -19.87 7.83
C LEU A 42 -8.53 -20.56 8.53
N PRO A 43 -8.27 -21.70 9.22
CA PRO A 43 -9.23 -22.25 10.15
C PRO A 43 -9.44 -21.27 11.31
N VAL A 44 -10.67 -20.83 11.50
CA VAL A 44 -11.05 -19.99 12.64
C VAL A 44 -11.55 -20.88 13.75
N ARG A 45 -10.81 -20.95 14.84
CA ARG A 45 -11.05 -21.87 15.97
C ARG A 45 -12.47 -21.76 16.52
N ALA A 46 -12.98 -20.53 16.66
CA ALA A 46 -14.32 -20.28 17.20
C ALA A 46 -15.46 -20.78 16.29
N GLU A 47 -15.21 -21.00 14.99
CA GLU A 47 -16.25 -21.33 14.01
C GLU A 47 -16.09 -22.74 13.42
N ASN A 48 -14.98 -23.40 13.75
CA ASN A 48 -14.61 -24.72 13.19
C ASN A 48 -14.72 -24.79 11.66
N LYS A 49 -14.38 -23.68 10.98
CA LYS A 49 -14.38 -23.57 9.52
C LYS A 49 -13.27 -22.67 9.00
N ILE A 50 -12.93 -22.84 7.72
CA ILE A 50 -12.00 -21.94 7.03
C ILE A 50 -12.73 -20.65 6.71
N VAL A 51 -12.17 -19.53 7.10
CA VAL A 51 -12.64 -18.20 6.76
C VAL A 51 -11.57 -17.50 5.91
N LYS A 52 -11.98 -16.82 4.86
CA LYS A 52 -11.09 -16.07 3.95
C LYS A 52 -11.30 -14.56 4.06
N ARG A 53 -10.22 -13.80 3.88
CA ARG A 53 -10.26 -12.35 3.77
C ARG A 53 -9.32 -11.90 2.66
N ALA A 54 -9.74 -10.85 1.95
CA ALA A 54 -8.92 -10.20 0.92
C ALA A 54 -7.85 -9.33 1.56
N TYR A 55 -6.65 -9.39 0.98
CA TYR A 55 -5.50 -8.56 1.35
C TYR A 55 -4.80 -8.09 0.09
N SER A 56 -4.54 -6.79 -0.01
CA SER A 56 -3.76 -6.22 -1.10
C SER A 56 -2.34 -6.75 -1.06
N ILE A 57 -1.79 -7.11 -2.21
CA ILE A 57 -0.42 -7.60 -2.35
C ILE A 57 0.51 -6.38 -2.30
N ALA A 58 1.47 -6.38 -1.37
CA ALA A 58 2.47 -5.33 -1.20
C ALA A 58 3.75 -5.56 -2.03
N SER A 59 3.99 -6.79 -2.49
CA SER A 59 5.03 -7.09 -3.48
C SER A 59 4.56 -6.79 -4.90
N HIS A 60 5.49 -6.41 -5.78
CA HIS A 60 5.19 -6.13 -7.19
C HIS A 60 5.30 -7.40 -8.05
N ALA A 61 4.73 -7.38 -9.25
CA ALA A 61 4.59 -8.58 -10.09
C ALA A 61 5.94 -9.13 -10.61
N GLU A 62 6.98 -8.29 -10.67
CA GLU A 62 8.36 -8.67 -11.03
C GLU A 62 9.06 -9.45 -9.92
N ASN A 63 8.63 -9.29 -8.66
CA ASN A 63 9.08 -10.14 -7.56
C ASN A 63 8.45 -11.54 -7.71
N ARG A 64 9.30 -12.53 -8.00
CA ARG A 64 8.89 -13.94 -8.19
C ARG A 64 9.22 -14.83 -7.01
N ASP A 65 9.67 -14.24 -5.87
CA ASP A 65 10.14 -15.02 -4.72
C ASP A 65 9.03 -15.23 -3.68
N TYR A 66 8.17 -14.22 -3.46
CA TYR A 66 7.11 -14.27 -2.44
C TYR A 66 6.00 -13.25 -2.69
N PHE A 67 4.86 -13.48 -2.06
CA PHE A 67 3.86 -12.44 -1.80
C PHE A 67 4.14 -11.75 -0.47
N GLU A 68 4.09 -10.42 -0.43
CA GLU A 68 4.20 -9.63 0.80
C GLU A 68 2.86 -8.97 1.14
N PHE A 69 2.56 -8.92 2.43
CA PHE A 69 1.35 -8.30 2.97
C PHE A 69 1.65 -7.45 4.19
N VAL A 70 0.92 -6.34 4.31
CA VAL A 70 0.89 -5.50 5.52
C VAL A 70 -0.49 -5.63 6.13
N ILE A 71 -0.57 -6.17 7.33
CA ILE A 71 -1.83 -6.56 7.93
C ILE A 71 -1.97 -5.90 9.30
N ARG A 72 -3.10 -5.22 9.51
CA ARG A 72 -3.48 -4.66 10.81
C ARG A 72 -4.48 -5.58 11.51
N TRP A 73 -4.23 -5.84 12.78
CA TRP A 73 -5.18 -6.50 13.66
C TRP A 73 -6.16 -5.48 14.23
N VAL A 74 -7.35 -5.41 13.66
CA VAL A 74 -8.45 -4.60 14.18
C VAL A 74 -9.11 -5.38 15.33
N ARG A 75 -9.03 -4.83 16.55
CA ARG A 75 -9.53 -5.48 17.78
C ARG A 75 -10.91 -5.00 18.21
N LYS A 76 -11.35 -3.83 17.78
CA LYS A 76 -12.64 -3.19 18.19
C LYS A 76 -13.47 -2.83 16.97
N PRO A 77 -14.81 -2.88 17.01
CA PRO A 77 -15.66 -3.32 18.15
C PRO A 77 -15.58 -4.83 18.40
N LEU A 78 -15.23 -5.63 17.39
CA LEU A 78 -14.99 -7.08 17.50
C LEU A 78 -13.67 -7.40 16.77
N PRO A 79 -12.85 -8.33 17.28
CA PRO A 79 -11.62 -8.72 16.63
C PRO A 79 -11.90 -9.36 15.27
N GLY A 80 -11.07 -9.04 14.29
CA GLY A 80 -11.13 -9.65 12.97
C GLY A 80 -10.81 -11.13 13.03
N ARG A 81 -11.67 -11.98 12.48
CA ARG A 81 -11.57 -13.44 12.58
C ARG A 81 -10.26 -13.99 12.02
N VAL A 82 -10.00 -13.75 10.74
CA VAL A 82 -8.78 -14.23 10.05
C VAL A 82 -7.54 -13.49 10.54
N THR A 83 -7.63 -12.17 10.75
CA THR A 83 -6.49 -11.40 11.25
C THR A 83 -6.06 -11.82 12.63
N THR A 84 -6.99 -12.22 13.51
CA THR A 84 -6.65 -12.77 14.83
C THR A 84 -5.82 -14.06 14.69
N GLU A 85 -6.25 -14.99 13.85
CA GLU A 85 -5.49 -16.24 13.64
C GLU A 85 -4.12 -15.96 12.99
N LEU A 86 -4.04 -15.02 12.03
CA LEU A 86 -2.77 -14.63 11.39
C LEU A 86 -1.71 -14.14 12.37
N PHE A 87 -2.12 -13.40 13.42
CA PHE A 87 -1.19 -12.90 14.43
C PHE A 87 -0.64 -13.96 15.39
N TYR A 88 -1.19 -15.18 15.36
CA TYR A 88 -0.66 -16.33 16.10
C TYR A 88 0.24 -17.22 15.26
N LEU A 89 0.38 -16.96 13.96
CA LEU A 89 1.21 -17.76 13.07
C LEU A 89 2.67 -17.33 13.12
N SER A 90 3.53 -18.30 12.83
CA SER A 90 4.99 -18.15 12.79
C SER A 90 5.55 -18.58 11.43
N VAL A 91 6.83 -18.28 11.20
CA VAL A 91 7.54 -18.82 10.03
C VAL A 91 7.47 -20.34 10.00
N GLY A 92 7.09 -20.90 8.85
CA GLY A 92 6.87 -22.33 8.62
C GLY A 92 5.41 -22.75 8.65
N ASP A 93 4.52 -21.96 9.26
CA ASP A 93 3.08 -22.24 9.24
C ASP A 93 2.47 -22.11 7.85
N GLU A 94 1.35 -22.80 7.62
CA GLU A 94 0.66 -22.83 6.34
C GLU A 94 -0.66 -22.04 6.39
N VAL A 95 -0.96 -21.39 5.28
CA VAL A 95 -2.23 -20.70 5.01
C VAL A 95 -2.79 -21.17 3.66
N LEU A 96 -4.06 -20.88 3.39
CA LEU A 96 -4.65 -21.06 2.08
C LEU A 96 -4.67 -19.73 1.34
N LEU A 97 -4.25 -19.73 0.07
CA LEU A 97 -4.31 -18.56 -0.81
C LEU A 97 -5.33 -18.79 -1.93
N GLY A 98 -6.15 -17.80 -2.17
CA GLY A 98 -6.88 -17.68 -3.43
C GLY A 98 -5.99 -17.11 -4.53
N ASP A 99 -6.50 -17.10 -5.77
CA ASP A 99 -5.78 -16.51 -6.89
C ASP A 99 -5.71 -14.99 -6.77
N PRO A 100 -4.59 -14.35 -7.23
CA PRO A 100 -4.55 -12.91 -7.40
C PRO A 100 -5.68 -12.39 -8.31
N THR A 101 -6.38 -11.36 -7.87
CA THR A 101 -7.54 -10.80 -8.56
C THR A 101 -7.68 -9.30 -8.28
N GLY A 102 -8.65 -8.65 -8.94
CA GLY A 102 -8.92 -7.22 -8.85
C GLY A 102 -8.17 -6.42 -9.89
N ASP A 103 -8.92 -5.67 -10.69
CA ASP A 103 -8.35 -4.83 -11.75
C ASP A 103 -8.52 -3.31 -11.47
N ASP A 104 -9.12 -2.93 -10.32
CA ASP A 104 -9.40 -1.52 -10.00
C ASP A 104 -8.15 -0.74 -9.59
N LEU A 105 -7.14 -1.41 -9.03
CA LEU A 105 -5.88 -0.80 -8.57
C LEU A 105 -4.65 -1.26 -9.36
N ILE A 106 -4.83 -1.78 -10.57
CA ILE A 106 -3.67 -2.10 -11.43
C ILE A 106 -3.10 -0.84 -12.06
N ILE A 107 -1.78 -0.85 -12.28
CA ILE A 107 -1.12 0.23 -13.00
C ILE A 107 -1.54 0.16 -14.47
N GLU A 108 -2.18 1.20 -14.94
CA GLU A 108 -2.52 1.37 -16.34
C GLU A 108 -1.48 2.27 -17.03
N ASP A 109 -0.91 1.77 -18.13
CA ASP A 109 0.08 2.46 -18.95
C ASP A 109 -0.53 3.04 -20.25
N LYS A 110 -1.84 2.83 -20.46
CA LYS A 110 -2.57 3.30 -21.64
C LYS A 110 -3.93 3.87 -21.28
N TYR A 111 -4.38 4.80 -22.10
CA TYR A 111 -5.77 5.21 -22.13
C TYR A 111 -6.68 4.13 -22.76
N ARG A 112 -7.99 4.29 -22.60
CA ARG A 112 -8.99 3.37 -23.22
C ARG A 112 -8.90 3.32 -24.75
N ASN A 113 -8.40 4.38 -25.39
CA ASN A 113 -8.16 4.44 -26.83
C ASN A 113 -6.85 3.75 -27.27
N GLY A 114 -6.07 3.21 -26.32
CA GLY A 114 -4.81 2.51 -26.58
C GLY A 114 -3.55 3.39 -26.62
N GLU A 115 -3.71 4.73 -26.53
CA GLU A 115 -2.56 5.65 -26.46
C GLU A 115 -1.82 5.53 -25.13
N PRO A 116 -0.49 5.75 -25.10
CA PRO A 116 0.29 5.74 -23.87
C PRO A 116 -0.23 6.78 -22.85
N ASP A 117 -0.40 6.37 -21.61
CA ASP A 117 -0.73 7.26 -20.50
C ASP A 117 0.53 7.68 -19.76
N ASN A 118 1.01 8.88 -20.05
CA ASN A 118 2.23 9.45 -19.48
C ASN A 118 1.94 10.36 -18.28
N ARG A 119 0.70 10.38 -17.78
CA ARG A 119 0.33 11.19 -16.62
C ARG A 119 1.12 10.77 -15.39
N ARG A 120 1.37 11.74 -14.51
CA ARG A 120 1.79 11.48 -13.14
C ARG A 120 0.84 10.50 -12.45
N VAL A 121 1.38 9.63 -11.63
CA VAL A 121 0.63 8.72 -10.80
C VAL A 121 0.68 9.18 -9.34
N VAL A 122 -0.46 9.48 -8.75
CA VAL A 122 -0.60 9.84 -7.33
C VAL A 122 -1.33 8.73 -6.60
N CYS A 123 -0.68 8.18 -5.59
CA CYS A 123 -1.20 7.10 -4.75
C CYS A 123 -1.56 7.65 -3.37
N VAL A 124 -2.80 7.47 -2.93
CA VAL A 124 -3.31 7.94 -1.64
C VAL A 124 -3.59 6.75 -0.75
N GLY A 125 -2.71 6.48 0.21
CA GLY A 125 -2.78 5.34 1.12
C GLY A 125 -3.15 5.73 2.54
N GLY A 126 -4.26 5.20 3.09
CA GLY A 126 -4.64 5.36 4.49
C GLY A 126 -4.27 4.11 5.31
N GLY A 127 -3.36 4.22 6.29
CA GLY A 127 -2.92 3.09 7.12
C GLY A 127 -2.38 1.94 6.27
N THR A 128 -2.94 0.72 6.42
CA THR A 128 -2.54 -0.45 5.61
C THR A 128 -3.00 -0.40 4.15
N GLY A 129 -3.83 0.57 3.76
CA GLY A 129 -4.11 0.88 2.36
C GLY A 129 -2.88 1.34 1.57
N LEU A 130 -1.75 1.55 2.25
CA LEU A 130 -0.45 1.75 1.60
C LEU A 130 0.04 0.50 0.84
N ALA A 131 -0.39 -0.70 1.20
CA ALA A 131 0.15 -1.97 0.67
C ALA A 131 0.27 -2.03 -0.87
N PRO A 132 -0.77 -1.77 -1.68
CA PRO A 132 -0.64 -1.80 -3.14
C PRO A 132 0.33 -0.74 -3.67
N PHE A 133 0.53 0.36 -2.94
CA PHE A 133 1.39 1.47 -3.37
C PHE A 133 2.87 1.22 -3.03
N ILE A 134 3.16 0.33 -2.10
CA ILE A 134 4.51 -0.24 -1.93
C ILE A 134 4.86 -1.07 -3.17
N ALA A 135 3.92 -1.89 -3.64
CA ALA A 135 4.09 -2.65 -4.89
C ALA A 135 4.30 -1.72 -6.09
N PHE A 136 3.54 -0.61 -6.20
CA PHE A 136 3.73 0.39 -7.24
C PHE A 136 5.14 1.01 -7.21
N ALA A 137 5.60 1.42 -6.03
CA ALA A 137 6.92 2.04 -5.89
C ALA A 137 8.04 1.09 -6.34
N ASN A 138 7.98 -0.19 -5.95
CA ASN A 138 8.93 -1.20 -6.41
C ASN A 138 8.83 -1.45 -7.92
N HIS A 139 7.61 -1.54 -8.46
CA HIS A 139 7.37 -1.73 -9.89
C HIS A 139 7.99 -0.59 -10.71
N PHE A 140 7.69 0.68 -10.37
CA PHE A 140 8.25 1.85 -11.06
C PHE A 140 9.77 1.88 -11.01
N ARG A 141 10.36 1.55 -9.84
CA ARG A 141 11.80 1.48 -9.65
C ARG A 141 12.46 0.42 -10.53
N ASP A 142 11.88 -0.79 -10.57
CA ASP A 142 12.50 -1.95 -11.20
C ASP A 142 12.26 -1.99 -12.71
N THR A 143 11.14 -1.40 -13.18
CA THR A 143 10.83 -1.26 -14.62
C THR A 143 11.38 0.03 -15.25
N ASN A 144 11.95 0.94 -14.43
CA ASN A 144 12.35 2.28 -14.85
C ASN A 144 11.20 3.04 -15.53
N ASP A 145 10.00 2.97 -14.96
CA ASP A 145 8.85 3.76 -15.42
C ASP A 145 9.17 5.25 -15.21
N LYS A 146 9.10 6.03 -16.30
CA LYS A 146 9.52 7.43 -16.31
C LYS A 146 8.47 8.40 -15.80
N ARG A 147 7.23 7.93 -15.58
CA ARG A 147 6.19 8.76 -15.00
C ARG A 147 6.57 9.13 -13.56
N GLN A 148 6.22 10.34 -13.16
CA GLN A 148 6.35 10.70 -11.76
C GLN A 148 5.38 9.88 -10.91
N LEU A 149 5.89 9.21 -9.88
CA LEU A 149 5.10 8.52 -8.87
C LEU A 149 5.14 9.30 -7.56
N VAL A 150 3.98 9.70 -7.06
CA VAL A 150 3.82 10.36 -5.76
C VAL A 150 3.04 9.43 -4.84
N VAL A 151 3.60 9.09 -3.69
CA VAL A 151 2.91 8.29 -2.67
C VAL A 151 2.61 9.18 -1.46
N LEU A 152 1.33 9.39 -1.20
CA LEU A 152 0.79 10.08 -0.03
C LEU A 152 0.31 9.05 0.99
N HIS A 153 0.89 9.06 2.19
CA HIS A 153 0.58 8.08 3.23
C HIS A 153 0.03 8.77 4.48
N GLY A 154 -1.21 8.46 4.84
CA GLY A 154 -1.87 8.95 6.05
C GLY A 154 -1.91 7.90 7.15
N ALA A 155 -1.64 8.34 8.38
CA ALA A 155 -1.80 7.53 9.59
C ALA A 155 -2.35 8.36 10.74
N SER A 156 -2.81 7.70 11.82
CA SER A 156 -3.19 8.40 13.05
C SER A 156 -1.96 8.73 13.90
N TYR A 157 -0.99 7.83 13.93
CA TYR A 157 0.22 7.92 14.74
C TYR A 157 1.48 7.71 13.92
N VAL A 158 2.59 8.31 14.36
CA VAL A 158 3.90 8.22 13.66
C VAL A 158 4.39 6.77 13.58
N ASP A 159 4.15 5.97 14.61
CA ASP A 159 4.52 4.55 14.67
C ASP A 159 3.64 3.63 13.80
N GLU A 160 2.58 4.16 13.19
CA GLU A 160 1.75 3.48 12.21
C GLU A 160 2.17 3.71 10.75
N LEU A 161 3.17 4.57 10.51
CA LEU A 161 3.73 4.83 9.20
C LEU A 161 4.64 3.66 8.78
N SER A 162 3.98 2.53 8.43
CA SER A 162 4.68 1.36 7.88
C SER A 162 5.49 1.75 6.63
N TYR A 163 6.64 1.11 6.42
CA TYR A 163 7.52 1.35 5.27
C TYR A 163 8.01 2.80 5.08
N LYS A 164 7.82 3.71 6.07
CA LYS A 164 8.29 5.09 5.97
C LYS A 164 9.78 5.17 5.60
N ARG A 165 10.61 4.35 6.26
CA ARG A 165 12.05 4.31 5.97
C ARG A 165 12.32 3.89 4.53
N LEU A 166 11.77 2.75 4.10
CA LEU A 166 11.94 2.24 2.74
C LEU A 166 11.54 3.27 1.67
N LEU A 167 10.36 3.89 1.82
CA LEU A 167 9.87 4.86 0.84
C LEU A 167 10.66 6.17 0.87
N THR A 168 11.22 6.56 2.03
CA THR A 168 12.16 7.68 2.10
C THR A 168 13.47 7.34 1.40
N ASP A 169 13.99 6.12 1.60
CA ASP A 169 15.21 5.66 0.93
C ASP A 169 14.99 5.60 -0.59
N PHE A 170 13.81 5.20 -1.06
CA PHE A 170 13.44 5.24 -2.48
C PHE A 170 13.42 6.67 -3.05
N GLU A 171 12.93 7.66 -2.30
CA GLU A 171 12.98 9.05 -2.75
C GLU A 171 14.44 9.55 -2.86
N ASN A 172 15.31 9.17 -1.94
CA ASN A 172 16.74 9.50 -2.02
C ASN A 172 17.40 8.80 -3.22
N GLU A 173 17.14 7.51 -3.41
CA GLU A 173 17.64 6.75 -4.55
C GLU A 173 17.17 7.35 -5.88
N SER A 174 15.92 7.83 -5.97
CA SER A 174 15.42 8.45 -7.20
C SER A 174 16.17 9.74 -7.54
N LYS A 175 16.53 10.55 -6.53
CA LYS A 175 17.36 11.75 -6.72
C LYS A 175 18.78 11.41 -7.17
N GLU A 176 19.36 10.34 -6.63
CA GLU A 176 20.71 9.88 -7.00
C GLU A 176 20.76 9.29 -8.41
N ARG A 177 19.72 8.53 -8.82
CA ARG A 177 19.62 7.96 -10.17
C ARG A 177 19.37 9.02 -11.25
N GLY A 178 18.76 10.15 -10.89
CA GLY A 178 18.24 11.19 -11.76
C GLY A 178 16.75 11.03 -12.08
N LEU A 179 16.03 12.16 -11.98
CA LEU A 179 14.56 12.19 -12.09
C LEU A 179 14.04 11.82 -13.50
N ASP A 180 14.90 11.84 -14.52
CA ASP A 180 14.65 11.37 -15.88
C ASP A 180 14.63 9.84 -16.00
N LYS A 181 15.22 9.15 -15.03
CA LYS A 181 15.24 7.67 -14.95
C LYS A 181 14.18 7.12 -14.02
N TRP A 182 14.00 7.78 -12.88
CA TRP A 182 12.98 7.43 -11.89
C TRP A 182 12.62 8.66 -11.08
N ASN A 183 11.34 9.07 -11.14
CA ASN A 183 10.84 10.26 -10.44
C ASN A 183 9.85 9.84 -9.35
N PHE A 184 10.32 9.78 -8.11
CA PHE A 184 9.56 9.30 -6.96
C PHE A 184 9.51 10.35 -5.84
N LEU A 185 8.31 10.59 -5.31
CA LEU A 185 8.06 11.46 -4.15
C LEU A 185 7.24 10.71 -3.10
N TYR A 186 7.62 10.85 -1.84
CA TYR A 186 6.89 10.28 -0.71
C TYR A 186 6.57 11.34 0.33
N ARG A 187 5.28 11.47 0.71
CA ARG A 187 4.83 12.39 1.77
C ARG A 187 3.88 11.69 2.71
N THR A 188 3.95 12.11 3.97
CA THR A 188 3.16 11.52 5.06
C THR A 188 2.34 12.57 5.77
N ALA A 189 1.15 12.18 6.24
CA ALA A 189 0.27 13.02 7.06
C ALA A 189 -0.12 12.28 8.35
N ILE A 190 -0.15 13.02 9.47
CA ILE A 190 -0.61 12.50 10.76
C ILE A 190 -1.90 13.21 11.18
N SER A 191 -2.97 12.43 11.35
CA SER A 191 -4.31 12.98 11.63
C SER A 191 -4.55 13.38 13.09
N ARG A 192 -3.67 12.94 14.02
CA ARG A 192 -3.80 13.25 15.47
C ARG A 192 -2.55 13.93 16.03
N PRO A 193 -2.11 15.09 15.46
CA PRO A 193 -0.82 15.70 15.79
C PRO A 193 -0.73 16.16 17.25
N LYS A 194 -1.84 16.41 17.92
CA LYS A 194 -1.87 16.89 19.32
C LYS A 194 -1.76 15.77 20.36
N GLU A 195 -1.89 14.52 19.97
CA GLU A 195 -1.79 13.41 20.91
C GLU A 195 -0.33 13.16 21.34
N TYR A 196 -0.16 12.64 22.56
CA TYR A 196 1.15 12.46 23.20
C TYR A 196 2.17 11.75 22.32
N TYR A 197 1.78 10.67 21.66
CA TYR A 197 2.65 9.84 20.80
C TYR A 197 3.15 10.56 19.55
N ASN A 198 2.50 11.66 19.17
CA ASN A 198 2.82 12.43 17.96
C ASN A 198 3.54 13.76 18.24
N ARG A 199 3.94 14.03 19.50
CA ARG A 199 4.50 15.34 19.90
C ARG A 199 5.80 15.74 19.16
N SER A 200 6.56 14.78 18.67
CA SER A 200 7.75 15.03 17.86
C SER A 200 7.46 15.20 16.37
N TRP A 201 6.18 15.10 15.96
CA TRP A 201 5.81 15.24 14.57
C TRP A 201 5.87 16.69 14.12
N ASN A 202 6.65 16.95 13.07
CA ASN A 202 6.81 18.27 12.43
C ASN A 202 6.47 18.26 10.94
N GLY A 203 5.93 17.14 10.43
CA GLY A 203 5.47 17.01 9.04
C GLY A 203 4.04 17.48 8.82
N HIS A 204 3.47 17.12 7.68
CA HIS A 204 2.10 17.48 7.32
C HIS A 204 1.09 16.93 8.33
N THR A 205 0.11 17.76 8.70
CA THR A 205 -0.93 17.43 9.70
C THR A 205 -2.30 17.39 9.06
N GLY A 206 -3.11 16.46 9.53
CA GLY A 206 -4.45 16.21 9.00
C GLY A 206 -4.55 14.79 8.44
N ARG A 207 -5.69 14.48 7.86
CA ARG A 207 -5.87 13.23 7.13
C ARG A 207 -5.17 13.34 5.77
N VAL A 208 -4.93 12.21 5.10
CA VAL A 208 -4.17 12.19 3.83
C VAL A 208 -4.83 13.00 2.73
N GLU A 209 -6.15 13.08 2.70
CA GLU A 209 -6.92 13.90 1.76
C GLU A 209 -6.66 15.41 1.92
N SER A 210 -6.09 15.85 3.05
CA SER A 210 -5.68 17.26 3.24
C SER A 210 -4.59 17.74 2.29
N PHE A 211 -3.88 16.82 1.62
CA PHE A 211 -2.95 17.18 0.54
C PHE A 211 -3.65 17.79 -0.69
N PHE A 212 -4.95 17.56 -0.84
CA PHE A 212 -5.76 18.12 -1.93
C PHE A 212 -6.51 19.40 -1.54
N LYS A 213 -6.45 19.80 -0.26
CA LYS A 213 -7.18 20.97 0.23
C LYS A 213 -6.48 22.25 -0.20
N GLU A 214 -7.14 23.00 -1.06
CA GLU A 214 -6.64 24.28 -1.56
C GLU A 214 -6.61 25.36 -0.47
N ASN A 215 -5.59 26.21 -0.54
CA ASN A 215 -5.47 27.45 0.23
C ASN A 215 -6.29 28.58 -0.41
N ALA A 216 -6.21 29.80 0.13
CA ALA A 216 -6.92 30.97 -0.38
C ALA A 216 -6.53 31.38 -1.83
N GLN A 217 -5.38 30.91 -2.30
CA GLN A 217 -4.88 31.15 -3.67
C GLN A 217 -5.27 30.03 -4.64
N GLY A 218 -6.06 29.03 -4.20
CA GLY A 218 -6.46 27.87 -5.01
C GLY A 218 -5.33 26.87 -5.25
N ILE A 219 -4.32 26.84 -4.39
CA ILE A 219 -3.16 25.96 -4.47
C ILE A 219 -3.23 24.94 -3.34
N SER A 220 -3.14 23.66 -3.66
CA SER A 220 -3.09 22.59 -2.68
C SER A 220 -1.65 22.22 -2.29
N PRO A 221 -1.41 21.59 -1.13
CA PRO A 221 -0.09 21.05 -0.80
C PRO A 221 0.45 20.05 -1.83
N LEU A 222 -0.43 19.35 -2.56
CA LEU A 222 -0.01 18.47 -3.65
C LEU A 222 0.46 19.28 -4.86
N ASP A 223 -0.25 20.37 -5.23
CA ASP A 223 0.19 21.27 -6.33
C ASP A 223 1.58 21.85 -6.04
N GLU A 224 1.81 22.31 -4.80
CA GLU A 224 3.13 22.79 -4.37
C GLU A 224 4.21 21.69 -4.45
N LEU A 225 3.88 20.48 -4.02
CA LEU A 225 4.80 19.35 -4.03
C LEU A 225 5.25 18.97 -5.44
N VAL A 226 4.35 19.00 -6.42
CA VAL A 226 4.64 18.58 -7.80
C VAL A 226 5.00 19.76 -8.73
N GLY A 227 4.87 21.00 -8.23
CA GLY A 227 5.27 22.21 -8.93
C GLY A 227 4.29 22.71 -9.99
N GLU A 228 3.09 22.15 -10.05
CA GLU A 228 2.02 22.57 -10.98
C GLU A 228 0.63 22.19 -10.45
N LYS A 229 -0.41 22.78 -11.02
CA LYS A 229 -1.80 22.41 -10.70
C LYS A 229 -2.08 20.97 -11.12
N VAL A 230 -2.56 20.16 -10.19
CA VAL A 230 -3.00 18.78 -10.43
C VAL A 230 -4.37 18.79 -11.11
N THR A 231 -4.46 18.14 -12.28
CA THR A 231 -5.69 18.02 -13.06
C THR A 231 -5.86 16.61 -13.61
N PRO A 232 -7.06 16.20 -14.08
CA PRO A 232 -7.26 14.91 -14.70
C PRO A 232 -6.42 14.67 -15.96
N GLU A 233 -5.98 15.73 -16.64
CA GLU A 233 -5.19 15.67 -17.87
C GLU A 233 -3.72 15.34 -17.60
N ASN A 234 -3.18 15.76 -16.44
CA ASN A 234 -1.77 15.56 -16.11
C ASN A 234 -1.53 14.54 -14.99
N THR A 235 -2.60 14.06 -14.31
CA THR A 235 -2.47 13.20 -13.13
C THR A 235 -3.53 12.10 -13.12
N ARG A 236 -3.10 10.89 -12.77
CA ARG A 236 -3.97 9.76 -12.43
C ARG A 236 -3.85 9.48 -10.93
N ILE A 237 -4.98 9.37 -10.24
CA ILE A 237 -5.03 9.15 -8.79
C ILE A 237 -5.53 7.75 -8.48
N TYR A 238 -4.83 7.04 -7.59
CA TYR A 238 -5.23 5.77 -7.02
C TYR A 238 -5.42 5.94 -5.51
N ILE A 239 -6.54 5.46 -4.99
CA ILE A 239 -6.88 5.59 -3.56
C ILE A 239 -7.12 4.22 -2.96
N CYS A 240 -6.47 3.93 -1.84
CA CYS A 240 -6.69 2.71 -1.06
C CYS A 240 -6.64 3.02 0.44
N GLY A 241 -7.62 2.49 1.19
CA GLY A 241 -7.67 2.72 2.63
C GLY A 241 -9.01 2.34 3.23
N TYR A 242 -9.22 2.79 4.48
CA TYR A 242 -10.50 2.68 5.13
C TYR A 242 -11.53 3.60 4.44
N GLN A 243 -12.83 3.25 4.55
CA GLN A 243 -13.94 3.97 3.90
C GLN A 243 -13.81 5.50 4.02
N GLY A 244 -13.45 6.00 5.20
CA GLY A 244 -13.25 7.44 5.39
C GLY A 244 -12.02 8.04 4.67
N THR A 245 -11.13 7.25 4.08
CA THR A 245 -10.07 7.73 3.18
C THR A 245 -10.57 7.80 1.73
N ILE A 246 -11.56 6.97 1.40
CA ILE A 246 -12.12 6.87 0.05
C ILE A 246 -13.19 7.94 -0.17
N ASP A 247 -13.96 8.26 0.87
CA ASP A 247 -15.10 9.20 0.82
C ASP A 247 -14.69 10.67 1.12
N GLY A 248 -13.46 10.92 1.54
CA GLY A 248 -12.91 12.26 1.89
C GLY A 248 -12.30 12.92 0.70
#